data_f9f44c658979c327fde33cb1dc82cd75
#
_entry.id   f9f44c658979c327fde33cb1dc82cd75
#
_cell.length_a   1.000
_cell.length_b   1.000
_cell.length_c   1.000
_cell.angle_alpha   90.00
_cell.angle_beta   90.00
_cell.angle_gamma   90.00
#
_symmetry.space_group_name_H-M   'P 1'
#
loop_
_entity.id
_entity.type
_entity.pdbx_description
1 polymer ?
#
loop_
_entity_poly.entity_id
_entity_poly.type
_entity_poly.pdbx_seq_one_letter_code
_entity_poly.pdbx_strand_id
1 'polypeptide(L)'
;MKVLLVDDNKAMRLMVRRALIQTGLSDLRFDEAENGSDALAKLSDVVPDVILSDWSMPEMSGVDLLRELRSRGSAVKFGFVIPEPPSAQMRETAFEAGAQFMLTRPFSIQRFRDALQAD
;
A
#
# COMPACT_ATOMS: atom_id res chain seq x y z
N MET A 1 0.04 -7.25 13.14
CA MET A 1 0.61 -6.66 11.91
C MET A 1 0.17 -5.21 11.80
N LYS A 2 1.11 -4.33 11.60
CA LYS A 2 0.84 -2.91 11.44
C LYS A 2 0.81 -2.55 9.96
N VAL A 3 -0.29 -1.94 9.52
CA VAL A 3 -0.55 -1.60 8.11
C VAL A 3 -0.70 -0.09 7.97
N LEU A 4 0.04 0.50 7.04
CA LEU A 4 -0.16 1.90 6.67
C LEU A 4 -0.91 1.95 5.34
N LEU A 5 -2.07 2.61 5.34
CA LEU A 5 -2.90 2.82 4.15
C LEU A 5 -2.65 4.23 3.62
N VAL A 6 -2.19 4.35 2.39
CA VAL A 6 -1.87 5.63 1.77
C VAL A 6 -2.77 5.85 0.55
N ASP A 7 -3.71 6.77 0.66
CA ASP A 7 -4.68 7.07 -0.40
C ASP A 7 -5.32 8.42 -0.08
N ASP A 8 -5.47 9.28 -1.06
CA ASP A 8 -6.13 10.56 -0.88
C ASP A 8 -7.66 10.44 -0.80
N ASN A 9 -8.19 9.27 -1.12
CA ASN A 9 -9.62 8.98 -1.08
C ASN A 9 -9.98 8.22 0.21
N LYS A 10 -10.69 8.89 1.11
CA LYS A 10 -11.09 8.30 2.40
C LYS A 10 -11.98 7.07 2.24
N ALA A 11 -12.89 7.08 1.26
CA ALA A 11 -13.77 5.95 1.02
C ALA A 11 -12.98 4.72 0.59
N MET A 12 -11.95 4.92 -0.22
CA MET A 12 -11.08 3.84 -0.66
C MET A 12 -10.29 3.25 0.51
N ARG A 13 -9.75 4.10 1.39
CA ARG A 13 -9.07 3.61 2.60
C ARG A 13 -10.00 2.75 3.46
N LEU A 14 -11.25 3.19 3.60
CA LEU A 14 -12.24 2.42 4.36
C LEU A 14 -12.53 1.06 3.72
N MET A 15 -12.66 1.00 2.40
CA MET A 15 -12.88 -0.25 1.66
C MET A 15 -11.74 -1.23 1.86
N VAL A 16 -10.51 -0.74 1.74
CA VAL A 16 -9.31 -1.57 1.94
C VAL A 16 -9.23 -2.07 3.38
N ARG A 17 -9.46 -1.19 4.34
CA ARG A 17 -9.47 -1.56 5.75
C ARG A 17 -10.48 -2.67 6.05
N ARG A 18 -11.70 -2.56 5.50
CA ARG A 18 -12.73 -3.58 5.66
C ARG A 18 -12.31 -4.92 5.04
N ALA A 19 -11.71 -4.88 3.85
CA ALA A 19 -11.22 -6.08 3.19
C ALA A 19 -10.15 -6.77 4.05
N LEU A 20 -9.24 -6.00 4.63
CA LEU A 20 -8.19 -6.54 5.50
C LEU A 20 -8.75 -7.17 6.76
N ILE A 21 -9.74 -6.54 7.38
CA ILE A 21 -10.42 -7.11 8.55
C ILE A 21 -11.07 -8.44 8.20
N GLN A 22 -11.67 -8.54 7.02
CA GLN A 22 -12.32 -9.76 6.55
C GLN A 22 -11.35 -10.90 6.24
N THR A 23 -10.06 -10.62 6.12
CA THR A 23 -9.05 -11.69 5.93
C THR A 23 -8.95 -12.62 7.13
N GLY A 24 -9.40 -12.17 8.30
CA GLY A 24 -9.26 -12.94 9.53
C GLY A 24 -7.88 -12.92 10.13
N LEU A 25 -6.95 -12.15 9.59
CA LEU A 25 -5.62 -12.02 10.17
C LEU A 25 -5.74 -11.33 11.54
N SER A 26 -5.04 -11.85 12.53
CA SER A 26 -5.11 -11.35 13.89
C SER A 26 -4.18 -10.15 14.11
N ASP A 27 -4.52 -9.35 15.12
CA ASP A 27 -3.70 -8.22 15.58
C ASP A 27 -3.40 -7.17 14.51
N LEU A 28 -4.33 -6.96 13.58
CA LEU A 28 -4.20 -5.90 12.58
C LEU A 28 -4.34 -4.52 13.25
N ARG A 29 -3.38 -3.67 12.99
CA ARG A 29 -3.40 -2.26 13.41
C ARG A 29 -3.24 -1.40 12.18
N PHE A 30 -4.06 -0.36 12.09
CA PHE A 30 -4.09 0.50 10.92
C PHE A 30 -3.62 1.91 11.25
N ASP A 31 -2.83 2.47 10.38
CA ASP A 31 -2.56 3.88 10.31
C ASP A 31 -2.89 4.35 8.89
N GLU A 32 -3.21 5.62 8.71
CA GLU A 32 -3.65 6.15 7.42
C GLU A 32 -2.89 7.42 7.09
N ALA A 33 -2.61 7.59 5.79
CA ALA A 33 -2.01 8.81 5.27
C ALA A 33 -2.77 9.22 4.01
N GLU A 34 -2.91 10.53 3.83
CA GLU A 34 -3.68 11.09 2.70
C GLU A 34 -2.84 11.30 1.44
N ASN A 35 -1.52 11.30 1.58
CA ASN A 35 -0.59 11.52 0.47
C ASN A 35 0.80 11.02 0.86
N GLY A 36 1.74 11.10 -0.09
CA GLY A 36 3.10 10.63 0.13
C GLY A 36 3.85 11.40 1.21
N SER A 37 3.67 12.71 1.29
CA SER A 37 4.32 13.54 2.31
C SER A 37 3.85 13.17 3.70
N ASP A 38 2.54 12.98 3.88
CA ASP A 38 1.95 12.55 5.15
C ASP A 38 2.47 11.16 5.55
N ALA A 39 2.57 10.26 4.56
CA ALA A 39 3.12 8.92 4.78
C ALA A 39 4.57 8.98 5.26
N LEU A 40 5.41 9.79 4.61
CA LEU A 40 6.81 9.93 5.00
C LEU A 40 6.95 10.50 6.41
N ALA A 41 6.10 11.47 6.78
CA ALA A 41 6.11 12.02 8.12
C ALA A 41 5.76 10.97 9.17
N LYS A 42 4.77 10.14 8.91
CA LYS A 42 4.37 9.06 9.83
C LYS A 42 5.42 7.96 9.92
N LEU A 43 6.10 7.67 8.83
CA LEU A 43 7.15 6.65 8.78
C LEU A 43 8.41 7.03 9.54
N SER A 44 8.60 8.30 9.87
CA SER A 44 9.73 8.72 10.71
C SER A 44 9.56 8.27 12.17
N ASP A 45 8.33 8.06 12.61
CA ASP A 45 8.04 7.67 13.99
C ASP A 45 7.82 6.18 14.16
N VAL A 46 7.14 5.55 13.19
CA VAL A 46 6.73 4.14 13.28
C VAL A 46 6.94 3.45 11.96
N VAL A 47 7.59 2.28 11.99
CA VAL A 47 7.77 1.44 10.80
C VAL A 47 6.64 0.41 10.74
N PRO A 48 5.77 0.44 9.71
CA PRO A 48 4.75 -0.58 9.56
C PRO A 48 5.35 -1.88 9.02
N ASP A 49 4.57 -2.95 9.12
CA ASP A 49 4.94 -4.22 8.50
C ASP A 49 4.71 -4.21 7.00
N VAL A 50 3.69 -3.46 6.56
CA VAL A 50 3.35 -3.33 5.14
C VAL A 50 2.71 -1.97 4.87
N ILE A 51 3.01 -1.43 3.69
CA ILE A 51 2.38 -0.22 3.17
C ILE A 51 1.50 -0.62 1.99
N LEU A 52 0.25 -0.16 1.99
CA LEU A 52 -0.68 -0.30 0.88
C LEU A 52 -0.99 1.09 0.36
N SER A 53 -0.62 1.36 -0.88
CA SER A 53 -0.70 2.70 -1.46
C SER A 53 -1.48 2.72 -2.76
N ASP A 54 -2.23 3.81 -2.99
CA ASP A 54 -2.76 4.12 -4.30
C ASP A 54 -1.61 4.53 -5.23
N TRP A 55 -1.86 4.46 -6.53
CA TRP A 55 -0.90 4.86 -7.56
C TRP A 55 -0.85 6.37 -7.72
N SER A 56 -2.02 6.99 -7.90
CA SER A 56 -2.13 8.43 -8.17
C SER A 56 -2.56 9.19 -6.93
N MET A 57 -1.74 10.12 -6.49
CA MET A 57 -2.04 10.98 -5.35
C MET A 57 -1.50 12.38 -5.64
N PRO A 58 -2.07 13.44 -5.02
CA PRO A 58 -1.55 14.80 -5.20
C PRO A 58 -0.09 14.90 -4.76
N GLU A 59 0.68 15.69 -5.46
CA GLU A 59 2.07 16.06 -5.18
C GLU A 59 3.08 14.92 -5.33
N MET A 60 2.80 13.76 -4.76
CA MET A 60 3.70 12.61 -4.81
C MET A 60 2.89 11.35 -5.13
N SER A 61 3.19 10.71 -6.26
CA SER A 61 2.53 9.44 -6.62
C SER A 61 2.96 8.31 -5.69
N GLY A 62 2.19 7.22 -5.73
CA GLY A 62 2.55 6.04 -4.94
C GLY A 62 3.90 5.46 -5.33
N VAL A 63 4.24 5.49 -6.61
CA VAL A 63 5.55 4.98 -7.07
C VAL A 63 6.68 5.91 -6.65
N ASP A 64 6.44 7.22 -6.58
CA ASP A 64 7.43 8.17 -6.07
C ASP A 64 7.69 7.95 -4.58
N LEU A 65 6.63 7.68 -3.82
CA LEU A 65 6.75 7.32 -2.41
C LEU A 65 7.60 6.06 -2.23
N LEU A 66 7.32 5.03 -3.03
CA LEU A 66 8.08 3.78 -2.98
C LEU A 66 9.55 4.01 -3.31
N ARG A 67 9.84 4.75 -4.38
CA ARG A 67 11.22 5.07 -4.77
C ARG A 67 11.96 5.83 -3.66
N GLU A 68 11.28 6.78 -3.03
CA GLU A 68 11.86 7.54 -1.92
C GLU A 68 12.22 6.63 -0.75
N LEU A 69 11.33 5.71 -0.39
CA LEU A 69 11.59 4.76 0.69
C LEU A 69 12.76 3.86 0.38
N ARG A 70 12.84 3.33 -0.84
CA ARG A 70 13.95 2.46 -1.25
C ARG A 70 15.27 3.21 -1.26
N SER A 71 15.25 4.48 -1.71
CA SER A 71 16.46 5.32 -1.71
C SER A 71 16.99 5.60 -0.31
N ARG A 72 16.11 5.59 0.68
CA ARG A 72 16.47 5.76 2.11
C ARG A 72 16.90 4.45 2.76
N GLY A 73 16.97 3.36 2.01
CA GLY A 73 17.37 2.06 2.52
C GLY A 73 16.24 1.25 3.16
N SER A 74 15.00 1.73 3.08
CA SER A 74 13.87 0.97 3.62
C SER A 74 13.52 -0.20 2.72
N ALA A 75 13.39 -1.38 3.31
CA ALA A 75 12.94 -2.60 2.63
C ALA A 75 11.52 -2.98 3.04
N VAL A 76 10.75 -2.02 3.58
CA VAL A 76 9.39 -2.28 4.04
C VAL A 76 8.55 -2.89 2.91
N LYS A 77 7.73 -3.88 3.25
CA LYS A 77 6.83 -4.50 2.28
C LYS A 77 5.86 -3.45 1.74
N PHE A 78 5.74 -3.38 0.42
CA PHE A 78 4.97 -2.33 -0.24
C PHE A 78 4.14 -2.93 -1.37
N GLY A 79 2.85 -2.67 -1.36
CA GLY A 79 1.96 -3.08 -2.44
C GLY A 79 1.05 -1.93 -2.86
N PHE A 80 0.63 -1.98 -4.12
CA PHE A 80 -0.35 -1.03 -4.64
C PHE A 80 -1.75 -1.61 -4.56
N VAL A 81 -2.69 -0.78 -4.13
CA VAL A 81 -4.11 -1.11 -4.12
C VAL A 81 -4.82 -0.03 -4.93
N ILE A 82 -5.29 -0.39 -6.10
CA ILE A 82 -5.78 0.56 -7.09
C ILE A 82 -7.20 0.23 -7.54
N PRO A 83 -8.00 1.23 -7.96
CA PRO A 83 -9.40 1.00 -8.31
C PRO A 83 -9.60 0.26 -9.63
N GLU A 84 -8.65 0.34 -10.56
CA GLU A 84 -8.75 -0.27 -11.88
C GLU A 84 -7.55 -1.15 -12.20
N PRO A 85 -7.70 -2.17 -13.09
CA PRO A 85 -6.58 -3.01 -13.45
C PRO A 85 -5.44 -2.18 -14.05
N PRO A 86 -4.19 -2.44 -13.65
CA PRO A 86 -3.04 -1.71 -14.16
C PRO A 86 -2.70 -2.14 -15.58
N SER A 87 -2.09 -1.22 -16.34
CA SER A 87 -1.46 -1.56 -17.60
C SER A 87 -0.21 -2.41 -17.36
N ALA A 88 0.28 -3.07 -18.40
CA ALA A 88 1.54 -3.81 -18.32
C ALA A 88 2.69 -2.89 -17.93
N GLN A 89 2.70 -1.66 -18.43
CA GLN A 89 3.73 -0.66 -18.09
C GLN A 89 3.68 -0.27 -16.63
N MET A 90 2.49 -0.07 -16.08
CA MET A 90 2.33 0.24 -14.65
C MET A 90 2.88 -0.89 -13.78
N ARG A 91 2.57 -2.14 -14.13
CA ARG A 91 3.07 -3.31 -13.41
C ARG A 91 4.59 -3.35 -13.43
N GLU A 92 5.18 -3.17 -14.60
CA GLU A 92 6.63 -3.17 -14.77
C GLU A 92 7.27 -2.07 -13.92
N THR A 93 6.74 -0.85 -14.00
CA THR A 93 7.23 0.27 -13.20
C THR A 93 7.14 0.01 -11.70
N ALA A 94 6.02 -0.55 -11.24
CA ALA A 94 5.81 -0.86 -9.83
C ALA A 94 6.83 -1.86 -9.31
N PHE A 95 7.01 -2.98 -10.02
CA PHE A 95 7.92 -4.04 -9.58
C PHE A 95 9.39 -3.63 -9.70
N GLU A 96 9.75 -2.86 -10.71
CA GLU A 96 11.10 -2.30 -10.82
C GLU A 96 11.41 -1.34 -9.68
N ALA A 97 10.41 -0.58 -9.23
CA ALA A 97 10.57 0.32 -8.09
C ALA A 97 10.65 -0.42 -6.74
N GLY A 98 10.31 -1.70 -6.71
CA GLY A 98 10.42 -2.53 -5.51
C GLY A 98 9.11 -2.91 -4.84
N ALA A 99 7.97 -2.78 -5.52
CA ALA A 99 6.69 -3.27 -5.01
C ALA A 99 6.66 -4.81 -5.05
N GLN A 100 6.00 -5.41 -4.08
CA GLN A 100 5.85 -6.86 -4.02
C GLN A 100 4.54 -7.36 -4.60
N PHE A 101 3.51 -6.50 -4.68
CA PHE A 101 2.21 -6.91 -5.23
C PHE A 101 1.39 -5.71 -5.68
N MET A 102 0.36 -6.00 -6.49
CA MET A 102 -0.66 -5.04 -6.90
C MET A 102 -2.04 -5.72 -6.79
N LEU A 103 -2.97 -5.04 -6.13
CA LEU A 103 -4.34 -5.53 -5.94
C LEU A 103 -5.32 -4.51 -6.52
N THR A 104 -6.36 -5.00 -7.20
CA THR A 104 -7.35 -4.15 -7.87
C THR A 104 -8.76 -4.51 -7.47
N ARG A 105 -9.70 -3.57 -7.63
CA ARG A 105 -11.13 -3.88 -7.48
C ARG A 105 -11.63 -4.78 -8.60
N PRO A 106 -12.60 -5.67 -8.32
CA PRO A 106 -13.17 -5.96 -7.02
C PRO A 106 -12.16 -6.67 -6.12
N PHE A 107 -12.08 -6.25 -4.85
CA PHE A 107 -11.08 -6.79 -3.95
C PHE A 107 -11.42 -8.21 -3.54
N SER A 108 -10.45 -9.11 -3.72
CA SER A 108 -10.52 -10.48 -3.26
C SER A 108 -9.91 -10.59 -1.87
N ILE A 109 -10.69 -11.05 -0.91
CA ILE A 109 -10.22 -11.27 0.46
C ILE A 109 -9.03 -12.25 0.46
N GLN A 110 -9.12 -13.29 -0.37
CA GLN A 110 -8.04 -14.27 -0.46
C GLN A 110 -6.75 -13.66 -1.02
N ARG A 111 -6.85 -12.79 -2.01
CA ARG A 111 -5.66 -12.12 -2.57
C ARG A 111 -5.02 -11.18 -1.56
N PHE A 112 -5.81 -10.45 -0.78
CA PHE A 112 -5.27 -9.63 0.30
C PHE A 112 -4.55 -10.50 1.32
N ARG A 113 -5.18 -11.58 1.72
CA ARG A 113 -4.59 -12.50 2.69
C ARG A 113 -3.27 -13.08 2.19
N ASP A 114 -3.26 -13.56 0.94
CA ASP A 114 -2.05 -14.13 0.33
C ASP A 114 -0.93 -13.10 0.24
N ALA A 115 -1.25 -11.88 -0.19
CA ALA A 115 -0.26 -10.81 -0.32
C ALA A 115 0.35 -10.43 1.04
N LEU A 116 -0.46 -10.33 2.09
CA LEU A 116 0.02 -9.95 3.41
C LEU A 116 0.81 -11.06 4.09
N GLN A 117 0.53 -12.31 3.78
CA GLN A 117 1.21 -13.46 4.36
C GLN A 117 2.45 -13.89 3.57
N ALA A 118 2.62 -13.43 2.35
CA ALA A 118 3.79 -13.75 1.53
C ALA A 118 5.05 -13.10 2.12
N ASP A 119 6.14 -13.80 2.00
CA ASP A 119 7.45 -13.31 2.47
C ASP A 119 8.07 -12.26 1.55
#